data_04df1f9af337d0fedaeddc4f20648963
#
_entry.id   04df1f9af337d0fedaeddc4f20648963
#
_cell.length_a   1.000
_cell.length_b   1.000
_cell.length_c   1.000
_cell.angle_alpha   90.00
_cell.angle_beta   90.00
_cell.angle_gamma   90.00
#
_symmetry.space_group_name_H-M   'P 1'
#
loop_
_entity.id
_entity.type
_entity.pdbx_description
1 polymer ?
#
loop_
_entity_poly.entity_id
_entity_poly.type
_entity_poly.pdbx_seq_one_letter_code
_entity_poly.pdbx_strand_id
1 'polypeptide(L)'
;MRAAFFLLAALWLLPDAAFAAERARVVFPPLRPLTADCVLDAAHISGMPVAALFAILATEGGKTGEALSNRNGTWDIGPFQVNTIHLNELAAMGIAPDAVLRDGRINAYAAAWLLRKEYQRTGSLWQAIGAYHSRTP
;
A
#
# COMPACT_ATOMS: atom_id res chain seq x y z
N MET A 1 -34.66 75.87 0.19
CA MET A 1 -34.35 74.81 -0.77
C MET A 1 -33.39 73.79 -0.15
N ARG A 2 -33.89 72.62 0.22
CA ARG A 2 -33.09 71.56 0.80
C ARG A 2 -33.04 70.39 -0.22
N ALA A 3 -31.87 70.21 -0.80
CA ALA A 3 -31.63 69.11 -1.71
C ALA A 3 -31.32 67.77 -0.84
N ALA A 4 -32.17 66.79 -0.98
CA ALA A 4 -31.95 65.49 -0.38
C ALA A 4 -31.12 64.67 -1.35
N PHE A 5 -29.90 64.30 -0.92
CA PHE A 5 -29.06 63.32 -1.59
C PHE A 5 -29.49 61.89 -1.20
N PHE A 6 -30.11 61.18 -2.11
CA PHE A 6 -30.32 59.74 -1.97
C PHE A 6 -29.03 59.02 -2.34
N LEU A 7 -28.36 58.48 -1.32
CA LEU A 7 -27.28 57.51 -1.47
C LEU A 7 -27.89 56.15 -1.79
N LEU A 8 -27.83 55.73 -3.04
CA LEU A 8 -28.10 54.36 -3.47
C LEU A 8 -26.92 53.47 -3.04
N ALA A 9 -27.11 52.75 -1.95
CA ALA A 9 -26.22 51.66 -1.57
C ALA A 9 -26.46 50.49 -2.54
N ALA A 10 -25.62 50.33 -3.54
CA ALA A 10 -25.58 49.13 -4.37
C ALA A 10 -25.00 48.01 -3.54
N LEU A 11 -25.90 47.15 -3.03
CA LEU A 11 -25.54 45.89 -2.39
C LEU A 11 -25.01 44.96 -3.48
N TRP A 12 -23.70 44.81 -3.56
CA TRP A 12 -23.07 43.83 -4.40
C TRP A 12 -23.39 42.48 -3.82
N LEU A 13 -24.41 41.80 -4.34
CA LEU A 13 -24.62 40.38 -4.18
C LEU A 13 -23.47 39.67 -4.91
N LEU A 14 -22.39 39.42 -4.20
CA LEU A 14 -21.42 38.47 -4.67
C LEU A 14 -22.13 37.11 -4.76
N PRO A 15 -22.11 36.43 -5.90
CA PRO A 15 -22.65 35.10 -5.95
C PRO A 15 -21.83 34.21 -5.00
N ASP A 16 -22.49 33.60 -4.07
CA ASP A 16 -21.97 32.45 -3.28
C ASP A 16 -21.70 31.24 -4.20
N ALA A 17 -21.23 31.55 -5.39
CA ALA A 17 -20.78 30.58 -6.34
C ALA A 17 -19.35 30.19 -5.98
N ALA A 18 -19.19 28.98 -5.64
CA ALA A 18 -17.96 28.23 -5.78
C ALA A 18 -16.97 28.22 -4.62
N PHE A 19 -17.42 27.94 -3.42
CA PHE A 19 -16.63 27.04 -2.58
C PHE A 19 -17.38 25.72 -2.35
N ALA A 20 -18.02 25.19 -3.36
CA ALA A 20 -18.12 23.76 -3.52
C ALA A 20 -16.70 23.28 -3.77
N ALA A 21 -15.92 23.17 -2.69
CA ALA A 21 -14.66 22.46 -2.72
C ALA A 21 -14.99 21.09 -3.33
N GLU A 22 -14.65 20.93 -4.58
CA GLU A 22 -14.66 19.67 -5.28
C GLU A 22 -13.79 18.75 -4.41
N ARG A 23 -14.47 17.97 -3.56
CA ARG A 23 -13.80 16.95 -2.75
C ARG A 23 -13.18 16.04 -3.77
N ALA A 24 -11.87 16.22 -4.00
CA ALA A 24 -11.11 15.35 -4.86
C ALA A 24 -11.41 13.92 -4.39
N ARG A 25 -12.21 13.21 -5.16
CA ARG A 25 -12.45 11.79 -4.91
C ARG A 25 -11.10 11.12 -5.09
N VAL A 26 -10.54 10.64 -4.00
CA VAL A 26 -9.37 9.77 -4.07
C VAL A 26 -9.80 8.53 -4.83
N VAL A 27 -9.52 8.49 -6.12
CA VAL A 27 -9.79 7.33 -6.95
C VAL A 27 -8.62 6.37 -6.74
N PHE A 28 -8.84 5.37 -5.91
CA PHE A 28 -7.87 4.30 -5.77
C PHE A 28 -7.81 3.49 -7.07
N PRO A 29 -6.62 3.08 -7.51
CA PRO A 29 -6.49 2.19 -8.65
C PRO A 29 -7.28 0.88 -8.39
N PRO A 30 -7.78 0.22 -9.44
CA PRO A 30 -8.52 -1.03 -9.29
C PRO A 30 -7.64 -2.10 -8.64
N LEU A 31 -8.27 -3.04 -7.91
CA LEU A 31 -7.56 -4.19 -7.36
C LEU A 31 -7.03 -5.07 -8.51
N ARG A 32 -5.78 -5.49 -8.38
CA ARG A 32 -5.13 -6.46 -9.27
C ARG A 32 -4.84 -7.73 -8.47
N PRO A 33 -5.66 -8.78 -8.59
CA PRO A 33 -5.47 -10.01 -7.86
C PRO A 33 -4.10 -10.65 -8.10
N LEU A 34 -3.59 -11.34 -7.09
CA LEU A 34 -2.39 -12.15 -7.23
C LEU A 34 -2.68 -13.35 -8.16
N THR A 35 -1.73 -13.63 -9.05
CA THR A 35 -1.71 -14.84 -9.88
C THR A 35 -0.44 -15.65 -9.62
N ALA A 36 -0.42 -16.91 -10.05
CA ALA A 36 0.79 -17.73 -9.98
C ALA A 36 1.98 -17.10 -10.73
N ASP A 37 1.70 -16.47 -11.89
CA ASP A 37 2.74 -15.79 -12.68
C ASP A 37 3.38 -14.62 -11.90
N CYS A 38 2.60 -13.91 -11.09
CA CYS A 38 3.15 -12.87 -10.21
C CYS A 38 4.19 -13.42 -9.22
N VAL A 39 3.93 -14.61 -8.68
CA VAL A 39 4.85 -15.28 -7.75
C VAL A 39 6.10 -15.78 -8.47
N LEU A 40 5.93 -16.36 -9.66
CA LEU A 40 7.05 -16.82 -10.51
C LEU A 40 7.96 -15.65 -10.89
N ASP A 41 7.39 -14.54 -11.34
CA ASP A 41 8.14 -13.33 -11.69
C ASP A 41 8.90 -12.76 -10.48
N ALA A 42 8.23 -12.68 -9.33
CA ALA A 42 8.84 -12.19 -8.10
C ALA A 42 10.02 -13.07 -7.65
N ALA A 43 9.85 -14.40 -7.75
CA ALA A 43 10.93 -15.36 -7.48
C ALA A 43 12.13 -15.16 -8.42
N HIS A 44 11.85 -15.03 -9.71
CA HIS A 44 12.89 -14.85 -10.73
C HIS A 44 13.67 -13.55 -10.51
N ILE A 45 12.98 -12.42 -10.33
CA ILE A 45 13.59 -11.10 -10.14
C ILE A 45 14.39 -11.03 -8.83
N SER A 46 13.88 -11.63 -7.76
CA SER A 46 14.57 -11.63 -6.47
C SER A 46 15.69 -12.65 -6.38
N GLY A 47 15.75 -13.64 -7.27
CA GLY A 47 16.64 -14.78 -7.18
C GLY A 47 16.30 -15.71 -6.01
N MET A 48 15.07 -15.67 -5.50
CA MET A 48 14.59 -16.53 -4.43
C MET A 48 13.90 -17.77 -4.99
N PRO A 49 13.98 -18.93 -4.30
CA PRO A 49 13.32 -20.13 -4.75
C PRO A 49 11.79 -19.94 -4.78
N VAL A 50 11.16 -20.26 -5.89
CA VAL A 50 9.71 -20.11 -6.08
C VAL A 50 8.92 -20.92 -5.04
N ALA A 51 9.41 -22.11 -4.67
CA ALA A 51 8.81 -22.94 -3.64
C ALA A 51 8.75 -22.24 -2.27
N ALA A 52 9.75 -21.42 -1.94
CA ALA A 52 9.76 -20.66 -0.69
C ALA A 52 8.66 -19.59 -0.68
N LEU A 53 8.46 -18.89 -1.81
CA LEU A 53 7.40 -17.90 -1.92
C LEU A 53 6.01 -18.53 -1.86
N PHE A 54 5.79 -19.67 -2.53
CA PHE A 54 4.51 -20.39 -2.40
C PHE A 54 4.26 -20.92 -0.99
N ALA A 55 5.30 -21.38 -0.29
CA ALA A 55 5.17 -21.82 1.10
C ALA A 55 4.77 -20.65 2.02
N ILE A 56 5.39 -19.48 1.86
CA ILE A 56 5.00 -18.27 2.60
C ILE A 56 3.56 -17.88 2.26
N LEU A 57 3.20 -17.81 0.98
CA LEU A 57 1.85 -17.47 0.55
C LEU A 57 0.79 -18.40 1.15
N ALA A 58 1.08 -19.72 1.18
CA ALA A 58 0.18 -20.71 1.78
C ALA A 58 0.04 -20.55 3.29
N THR A 59 1.09 -20.08 3.97
CA THR A 59 1.10 -19.84 5.41
C THR A 59 0.37 -18.56 5.77
N GLU A 60 0.63 -17.47 5.04
CA GLU A 60 0.07 -16.14 5.32
C GLU A 60 -1.41 -16.02 4.92
N GLY A 61 -1.80 -16.57 3.79
CA GLY A 61 -3.20 -16.74 3.37
C GLY A 61 -3.99 -15.45 3.17
N GLY A 62 -3.34 -14.31 2.98
CA GLY A 62 -3.98 -13.03 2.78
C GLY A 62 -4.56 -12.86 1.37
N LYS A 63 -5.26 -11.73 1.13
CA LYS A 63 -5.85 -11.40 -0.17
C LYS A 63 -5.49 -9.99 -0.60
N THR A 64 -5.42 -9.77 -1.91
CA THR A 64 -5.20 -8.44 -2.48
C THR A 64 -6.32 -7.49 -2.03
N GLY A 65 -5.94 -6.34 -1.50
CA GLY A 65 -6.87 -5.33 -1.00
C GLY A 65 -7.31 -5.52 0.45
N GLU A 66 -6.88 -6.59 1.11
CA GLU A 66 -7.16 -6.84 2.52
C GLU A 66 -5.96 -6.47 3.41
N ALA A 67 -6.26 -5.99 4.61
CA ALA A 67 -5.28 -5.66 5.63
C ALA A 67 -5.79 -6.15 7.00
N LEU A 68 -4.92 -6.80 7.76
CA LEU A 68 -5.19 -7.28 9.11
C LEU A 68 -4.44 -6.44 10.13
N SER A 69 -5.13 -5.94 11.15
CA SER A 69 -4.52 -5.15 12.21
C SER A 69 -3.82 -6.03 13.24
N ASN A 70 -2.65 -5.60 13.68
CA ASN A 70 -1.87 -6.21 14.75
C ASN A 70 -2.06 -5.45 16.07
N ARG A 71 -1.85 -6.12 17.20
CA ARG A 71 -2.01 -5.52 18.54
C ARG A 71 -1.03 -4.37 18.81
N ASN A 72 0.09 -4.32 18.09
CA ASN A 72 1.12 -3.29 18.21
C ASN A 72 0.88 -2.05 17.33
N GLY A 73 -0.30 -1.96 16.67
CA GLY A 73 -0.68 -0.84 15.80
C GLY A 73 -0.15 -0.94 14.37
N THR A 74 0.54 -2.03 14.01
CA THR A 74 0.92 -2.30 12.61
C THR A 74 -0.19 -3.06 11.89
N TRP A 75 -0.06 -3.20 10.57
CA TRP A 75 -0.97 -3.94 9.72
C TRP A 75 -0.17 -4.90 8.84
N ASP A 76 -0.74 -6.05 8.58
CA ASP A 76 -0.24 -7.01 7.60
C ASP A 76 -1.14 -6.92 6.36
N ILE A 77 -0.55 -6.64 5.20
CA ILE A 77 -1.30 -6.25 4.00
C ILE A 77 -1.07 -7.19 2.82
N GLY A 78 -2.15 -7.47 2.12
CA GLY A 78 -2.16 -8.22 0.88
C GLY A 78 -1.91 -9.72 1.05
N PRO A 79 -1.72 -10.45 -0.08
CA PRO A 79 -1.62 -11.91 -0.08
C PRO A 79 -0.49 -12.47 0.77
N PHE A 80 0.65 -11.81 0.77
CA PHE A 80 1.85 -12.21 1.52
C PHE A 80 1.95 -11.58 2.90
N GLN A 81 0.91 -10.89 3.38
CA GLN A 81 0.84 -10.25 4.69
C GLN A 81 2.07 -9.39 4.99
N VAL A 82 2.43 -8.52 4.03
CA VAL A 82 3.55 -7.58 4.18
C VAL A 82 3.23 -6.60 5.31
N ASN A 83 4.06 -6.58 6.36
CA ASN A 83 3.83 -5.71 7.50
C ASN A 83 4.13 -4.24 7.15
N THR A 84 3.29 -3.33 7.65
CA THR A 84 3.38 -1.89 7.37
C THR A 84 4.67 -1.23 7.86
N ILE A 85 5.44 -1.86 8.77
CA ILE A 85 6.76 -1.38 9.18
C ILE A 85 7.75 -1.29 8.00
N HIS A 86 7.55 -2.06 6.94
CA HIS A 86 8.41 -2.10 5.76
C HIS A 86 8.04 -1.06 4.70
N LEU A 87 6.89 -0.39 4.82
CA LEU A 87 6.38 0.49 3.76
C LEU A 87 7.28 1.68 3.48
N ASN A 88 7.93 2.25 4.49
CA ASN A 88 8.86 3.36 4.28
C ASN A 88 10.09 2.94 3.47
N GLU A 89 10.61 1.74 3.73
CA GLU A 89 11.74 1.18 2.99
C GLU A 89 11.36 0.83 1.54
N LEU A 90 10.16 0.26 1.36
CA LEU A 90 9.60 -0.02 0.04
C LEU A 90 9.33 1.26 -0.75
N ALA A 91 8.81 2.29 -0.11
CA ALA A 91 8.58 3.61 -0.72
C ALA A 91 9.89 4.28 -1.17
N ALA A 92 10.97 4.13 -0.42
CA ALA A 92 12.29 4.61 -0.81
C ALA A 92 12.82 3.92 -2.08
N MET A 93 12.33 2.72 -2.40
CA MET A 93 12.62 1.99 -3.65
C MET A 93 11.61 2.30 -4.78
N GLY A 94 10.69 3.25 -4.58
CA GLY A 94 9.67 3.62 -5.55
C GLY A 94 8.41 2.75 -5.53
N ILE A 95 8.22 1.93 -4.50
CA ILE A 95 7.03 1.08 -4.34
C ILE A 95 6.03 1.79 -3.42
N ALA A 96 4.95 2.30 -4.00
CA ALA A 96 3.93 3.01 -3.23
C ALA A 96 3.17 2.08 -2.27
N PRO A 97 2.85 2.52 -1.04
CA PRO A 97 2.14 1.71 -0.04
C PRO A 97 0.80 1.16 -0.51
N ASP A 98 0.02 1.94 -1.23
CA ASP A 98 -1.26 1.52 -1.80
C ASP A 98 -1.10 0.45 -2.89
N ALA A 99 0.01 0.46 -3.63
CA ALA A 99 0.32 -0.59 -4.60
C ALA A 99 0.61 -1.92 -3.91
N VAL A 100 1.31 -1.92 -2.76
CA VAL A 100 1.55 -3.14 -1.97
C VAL A 100 0.23 -3.75 -1.51
N LEU A 101 -0.75 -2.93 -1.14
CA LEU A 101 -2.08 -3.40 -0.72
C LEU A 101 -2.94 -3.87 -1.89
N ARG A 102 -2.95 -3.15 -3.01
CA ARG A 102 -3.98 -3.27 -4.05
C ARG A 102 -3.53 -4.04 -5.29
N ASP A 103 -2.23 -4.29 -5.43
CA ASP A 103 -1.67 -5.02 -6.57
C ASP A 103 -0.93 -6.27 -6.07
N GLY A 104 -1.47 -7.46 -6.40
CA GLY A 104 -0.91 -8.73 -5.99
C GLY A 104 0.49 -8.99 -6.53
N ARG A 105 0.83 -8.47 -7.73
CA ARG A 105 2.18 -8.54 -8.29
C ARG A 105 3.17 -7.73 -7.45
N ILE A 106 2.80 -6.50 -7.11
CA ILE A 106 3.65 -5.63 -6.27
C ILE A 106 3.80 -6.21 -4.86
N ASN A 107 2.71 -6.78 -4.30
CA ASN A 107 2.78 -7.47 -3.02
C ASN A 107 3.74 -8.67 -3.04
N ALA A 108 3.71 -9.47 -4.13
CA ALA A 108 4.64 -10.58 -4.31
C ALA A 108 6.10 -10.10 -4.43
N TYR A 109 6.35 -9.01 -5.15
CA TYR A 109 7.70 -8.42 -5.24
C TYR A 109 8.21 -7.91 -3.90
N ALA A 110 7.36 -7.23 -3.13
CA ALA A 110 7.68 -6.78 -1.78
C ALA A 110 8.04 -7.96 -0.88
N ALA A 111 7.25 -9.02 -0.91
CA ALA A 111 7.48 -10.25 -0.14
C ALA A 111 8.79 -10.94 -0.53
N ALA A 112 9.03 -11.11 -1.83
CA ALA A 112 10.25 -11.72 -2.35
C ALA A 112 11.51 -10.92 -1.97
N TRP A 113 11.41 -9.59 -2.01
CA TRP A 113 12.49 -8.70 -1.58
C TRP A 113 12.75 -8.84 -0.06
N LEU A 114 11.71 -8.88 0.76
CA LEU A 114 11.83 -9.09 2.21
C LEU A 114 12.47 -10.45 2.52
N LEU A 115 12.03 -11.51 1.84
CA LEU A 115 12.63 -12.83 1.98
C LEU A 115 14.12 -12.84 1.62
N ARG A 116 14.49 -12.19 0.50
CA ARG A 116 15.88 -12.04 0.10
C ARG A 116 16.70 -11.28 1.14
N LYS A 117 16.17 -10.20 1.69
CA LYS A 117 16.80 -9.42 2.76
C LYS A 117 17.08 -10.29 3.98
N GLU A 118 16.10 -11.10 4.41
CA GLU A 118 16.29 -12.05 5.51
C GLU A 118 17.29 -13.15 5.16
N TYR A 119 17.28 -13.65 3.94
CA TYR A 119 18.27 -14.62 3.48
C TYR A 119 19.69 -14.05 3.51
N GLN A 120 19.89 -12.83 3.06
CA GLN A 120 21.20 -12.14 3.12
C GLN A 120 21.67 -11.94 4.57
N ARG A 121 20.74 -11.69 5.49
CA ARG A 121 21.05 -11.52 6.91
C ARG A 121 21.37 -12.81 7.61
N THR A 122 20.68 -13.91 7.30
CA THR A 122 20.77 -15.19 8.02
C THR A 122 21.73 -16.19 7.37
N GLY A 123 21.95 -16.07 6.06
CA GLY A 123 22.69 -17.06 5.27
C GLY A 123 21.95 -18.40 5.08
N SER A 124 20.72 -18.53 5.58
CA SER A 124 19.94 -19.76 5.54
C SER A 124 18.52 -19.49 5.06
N LEU A 125 18.07 -20.20 4.02
CA LEU A 125 16.72 -20.06 3.50
C LEU A 125 15.65 -20.41 4.55
N TRP A 126 15.86 -21.45 5.34
CA TRP A 126 14.93 -21.85 6.39
C TRP A 126 14.81 -20.81 7.49
N GLN A 127 15.93 -20.22 7.89
CA GLN A 127 15.93 -19.14 8.86
C GLN A 127 15.27 -17.88 8.28
N ALA A 128 15.47 -17.60 7.00
CA ALA A 128 14.84 -16.47 6.32
C ALA A 128 13.32 -16.63 6.25
N ILE A 129 12.81 -17.82 5.90
CA ILE A 129 11.37 -18.11 5.91
C ILE A 129 10.80 -18.00 7.33
N GLY A 130 11.48 -18.56 8.33
CA GLY A 130 11.09 -18.44 9.73
C GLY A 130 11.06 -16.99 10.20
N ALA A 131 12.06 -16.19 9.83
CA ALA A 131 12.14 -14.78 10.17
C ALA A 131 11.07 -13.94 9.46
N TYR A 132 10.69 -14.29 8.24
CA TYR A 132 9.59 -13.64 7.53
C TYR A 132 8.29 -13.76 8.33
N HIS A 133 7.95 -14.96 8.77
CA HIS A 133 6.73 -15.23 9.54
C HIS A 133 6.78 -14.70 10.98
N SER A 134 7.93 -14.78 11.66
CA SER A 134 8.06 -14.45 13.08
C SER A 134 8.40 -13.00 13.39
N ARG A 135 8.68 -12.18 12.38
CA ARG A 135 8.98 -10.76 12.54
C ARG A 135 7.76 -9.86 12.63
N THR A 136 6.60 -10.43 12.72
CA THR A 136 5.45 -9.69 13.22
C THR A 136 5.68 -9.47 14.72
N PRO A 137 5.98 -8.25 15.17
CA PRO A 137 6.27 -7.96 16.57
C PRO A 137 5.09 -8.29 17.46
#